data_b50533c36d110a681372a64949501235
#
_entry.id   b50533c36d110a681372a64949501235
#
_cell.length_a   1.000
_cell.length_b   1.000
_cell.length_c   1.000
_cell.angle_alpha   90.00
_cell.angle_beta   90.00
_cell.angle_gamma   90.00
#
_symmetry.space_group_name_H-M   'P 1'
#
loop_
_entity.id
_entity.type
_entity.pdbx_description
1 polymer ?
#
loop_
_entity_poly.entity_id
_entity_poly.type
_entity_poly.pdbx_seq_one_letter_code
_entity_poly.pdbx_strand_id
1 'polypeptide(L)'
;MADRISSKADVLKSLYGKLKYSRVEKLKIVTGAELDADPYGLAAEIAEEFAGGYIVVRSSSSNEDGLNTSNAGHYESILGVDPSDGEAVVRAVREVLDSYKCDLDDVSGEQVLIQRQITNISYSGVIFSREIKKNRPYYTITYDDSSTDAVTSGRGGKTVYIIRNVDCDELPANWAALIRSMRELEEMHPEYPLDVEFAIDEDNTVTIFQMRPLAASINGVHSDVDDEEVFRTCLLYTSPSPRDPK
;
A
#
# COMPACT_ATOMS: atom_id res chain seq x y z
N MET A 1 4.95 26.72 -2.04
CA MET A 1 5.93 25.73 -1.59
C MET A 1 5.48 24.43 -2.25
N ALA A 2 6.25 23.85 -3.13
CA ALA A 2 5.89 22.55 -3.69
C ALA A 2 5.90 21.54 -2.52
N ASP A 3 4.75 20.91 -2.26
CA ASP A 3 4.64 19.87 -1.27
C ASP A 3 5.64 18.75 -1.65
N ARG A 4 6.59 18.55 -0.77
CA ARG A 4 7.50 17.41 -0.87
C ARG A 4 6.61 16.16 -0.81
N ILE A 5 6.62 15.36 -1.87
CA ILE A 5 5.98 14.04 -1.84
C ILE A 5 6.60 13.30 -0.67
N SER A 6 5.78 12.93 0.31
CA SER A 6 6.24 12.19 1.48
C SER A 6 6.70 10.81 1.05
N SER A 7 7.81 10.31 1.60
CA SER A 7 8.27 8.95 1.36
C SER A 7 7.21 7.92 1.79
N LYS A 8 7.31 6.68 1.29
CA LYS A 8 6.48 5.55 1.74
C LYS A 8 6.44 5.45 3.27
N ALA A 9 7.61 5.55 3.91
CA ALA A 9 7.75 5.48 5.36
C ALA A 9 7.04 6.64 6.08
N ASP A 10 7.16 7.87 5.57
CA ASP A 10 6.51 9.04 6.17
C ASP A 10 4.99 8.95 6.08
N VAL A 11 4.45 8.48 4.94
CA VAL A 11 3.01 8.26 4.77
C VAL A 11 2.51 7.23 5.77
N LEU A 12 3.13 6.06 5.87
CA LEU A 12 2.74 5.02 6.82
C LEU A 12 2.86 5.48 8.27
N LYS A 13 3.92 6.22 8.62
CA LYS A 13 4.09 6.84 9.94
C LYS A 13 2.96 7.81 10.26
N SER A 14 2.49 8.58 9.26
CA SER A 14 1.37 9.51 9.44
C SER A 14 0.04 8.82 9.72
N LEU A 15 -0.16 7.60 9.21
CA LEU A 15 -1.36 6.79 9.38
C LEU A 15 -1.33 5.92 10.65
N TYR A 16 -0.13 5.63 11.17
CA TYR A 16 0.06 4.71 12.30
C TYR A 16 -0.75 5.11 13.53
N GLY A 17 -1.58 4.19 14.02
CA GLY A 17 -2.45 4.38 15.19
C GLY A 17 -3.64 5.31 14.99
N LYS A 18 -3.93 5.77 13.76
CA LYS A 18 -5.03 6.70 13.47
C LYS A 18 -6.21 6.06 12.73
N LEU A 19 -6.00 4.88 12.13
CA LEU A 19 -7.00 4.21 11.33
C LEU A 19 -7.97 3.41 12.20
N LYS A 20 -9.25 3.45 11.85
CA LYS A 20 -10.35 2.75 12.54
C LYS A 20 -10.67 1.41 11.88
N TYR A 21 -10.64 1.36 10.55
CA TYR A 21 -11.06 0.20 9.76
C TYR A 21 -9.90 -0.61 9.20
N SER A 22 -8.68 -0.11 9.35
CA SER A 22 -7.46 -0.79 8.99
C SER A 22 -6.35 -0.46 9.99
N ARG A 23 -5.18 -1.07 9.78
CA ARG A 23 -4.00 -0.77 10.59
C ARG A 23 -2.77 -0.60 9.71
N VAL A 24 -1.79 0.09 10.24
CA VAL A 24 -0.40 0.03 9.83
C VAL A 24 0.35 -0.74 10.89
N GLU A 25 1.14 -1.72 10.51
CA GLU A 25 1.96 -2.48 11.47
C GLU A 25 3.00 -1.58 12.11
N LYS A 26 3.46 -1.99 13.31
CA LYS A 26 4.55 -1.31 14.01
C LYS A 26 5.72 -1.09 13.06
N LEU A 27 6.23 0.12 13.02
CA LEU A 27 7.27 0.53 12.10
C LEU A 27 8.35 1.38 12.77
N LYS A 28 9.57 1.28 12.26
CA LYS A 28 10.70 2.17 12.56
C LYS A 28 11.33 2.61 11.26
N ILE A 29 11.68 3.88 11.18
CA ILE A 29 12.41 4.44 10.04
C ILE A 29 13.85 4.60 10.48
N VAL A 30 14.78 4.12 9.66
CA VAL A 30 16.23 4.26 9.88
C VAL A 30 16.87 4.86 8.63
N THR A 31 17.99 5.55 8.80
CA THR A 31 18.74 6.16 7.70
C THR A 31 20.09 5.49 7.52
N GLY A 32 20.72 5.67 6.35
CA GLY A 32 22.08 5.20 6.11
C GLY A 32 23.07 5.78 7.10
N ALA A 33 22.93 7.07 7.46
CA ALA A 33 23.78 7.72 8.44
C ALA A 33 23.68 7.12 9.85
N GLU A 34 22.47 6.73 10.29
CA GLU A 34 22.27 6.05 11.58
C GLU A 34 22.91 4.66 11.58
N LEU A 35 22.77 3.89 10.49
CA LEU A 35 23.42 2.59 10.36
C LEU A 35 24.95 2.71 10.40
N ASP A 36 25.53 3.70 9.72
CA ASP A 36 27.00 3.89 9.67
C ASP A 36 27.56 4.41 10.98
N ALA A 37 26.79 5.19 11.76
CA ALA A 37 27.22 5.73 13.05
C ALA A 37 27.35 4.64 14.14
N ASP A 38 26.34 3.77 14.28
CA ASP A 38 26.33 2.69 15.26
C ASP A 38 25.44 1.52 14.80
N PRO A 39 25.96 0.62 13.95
CA PRO A 39 25.17 -0.49 13.41
C PRO A 39 24.66 -1.47 14.46
N TYR A 40 25.46 -1.72 15.52
CA TYR A 40 25.08 -2.68 16.56
C TYR A 40 24.14 -2.08 17.62
N GLY A 41 24.31 -0.80 17.95
CA GLY A 41 23.34 -0.07 18.78
C GLY A 41 21.98 0.01 18.12
N LEU A 42 21.95 0.33 16.82
CA LEU A 42 20.73 0.33 16.03
C LEU A 42 20.06 -1.06 16.00
N ALA A 43 20.83 -2.13 15.80
CA ALA A 43 20.30 -3.48 15.82
C ALA A 43 19.74 -3.87 17.20
N ALA A 44 20.38 -3.45 18.30
CA ALA A 44 19.89 -3.68 19.66
C ALA A 44 18.56 -2.95 19.93
N GLU A 45 18.42 -1.71 19.47
CA GLU A 45 17.14 -0.98 19.55
C GLU A 45 16.03 -1.69 18.76
N ILE A 46 16.33 -2.19 17.55
CA ILE A 46 15.38 -2.93 16.74
C ILE A 46 14.97 -4.23 17.42
N ALA A 47 15.92 -4.95 18.01
CA ALA A 47 15.65 -6.18 18.75
C ALA A 47 14.70 -5.95 19.94
N GLU A 48 14.92 -4.88 20.72
CA GLU A 48 14.05 -4.51 21.82
C GLU A 48 12.65 -4.09 21.32
N GLU A 49 12.63 -3.25 20.30
CA GLU A 49 11.39 -2.67 19.79
C GLU A 49 10.50 -3.72 19.11
N PHE A 50 11.06 -4.67 18.37
CA PHE A 50 10.33 -5.66 17.58
C PHE A 50 10.36 -7.08 18.18
N ALA A 51 10.65 -7.24 19.46
CA ALA A 51 10.67 -8.54 20.11
C ALA A 51 9.41 -9.38 19.83
N GLY A 52 9.58 -10.70 19.66
CA GLY A 52 8.49 -11.66 19.55
C GLY A 52 7.90 -11.84 18.14
N GLY A 53 8.66 -11.58 17.08
CA GLY A 53 8.23 -11.88 15.71
C GLY A 53 9.24 -11.39 14.68
N TYR A 54 9.08 -11.83 13.44
CA TYR A 54 9.94 -11.40 12.35
C TYR A 54 9.63 -9.96 11.91
N ILE A 55 10.60 -9.34 11.27
CA ILE A 55 10.47 -8.03 10.63
C ILE A 55 10.67 -8.15 9.12
N VAL A 56 10.16 -7.17 8.41
CA VAL A 56 10.45 -6.89 7.01
C VAL A 56 11.23 -5.58 6.93
N VAL A 57 12.30 -5.58 6.15
CA VAL A 57 13.12 -4.40 5.86
C VAL A 57 12.86 -4.00 4.42
N ARG A 58 12.32 -2.80 4.22
CA ARG A 58 11.78 -2.33 2.92
C ARG A 58 12.42 -1.02 2.51
N SER A 59 12.54 -0.84 1.21
CA SER A 59 12.90 0.44 0.62
C SER A 59 11.87 1.52 0.94
N SER A 60 12.36 2.75 1.10
CA SER A 60 11.57 3.97 1.25
C SER A 60 12.36 5.18 0.75
N SER A 61 12.96 5.05 -0.44
CA SER A 61 13.68 6.14 -1.07
C SER A 61 12.72 7.22 -1.58
N SER A 62 13.16 8.47 -1.47
CA SER A 62 12.42 9.63 -2.02
C SER A 62 12.28 9.58 -3.55
N ASN A 63 13.11 8.78 -4.24
CA ASN A 63 13.06 8.59 -5.70
C ASN A 63 12.13 7.45 -6.14
N GLU A 64 11.65 6.61 -5.22
CA GLU A 64 10.78 5.47 -5.54
C GLU A 64 9.39 5.93 -6.03
N ASP A 65 8.87 7.01 -5.47
CA ASP A 65 7.53 7.55 -5.74
C ASP A 65 7.57 8.80 -6.65
N GLY A 66 8.46 8.85 -7.63
CA GLY A 66 8.50 9.94 -8.61
C GLY A 66 7.17 10.07 -9.38
N LEU A 67 6.67 11.30 -9.54
CA LEU A 67 5.38 11.63 -10.17
C LEU A 67 5.20 11.06 -11.60
N ASN A 68 6.27 10.62 -12.26
CA ASN A 68 6.26 10.21 -13.67
C ASN A 68 6.75 8.77 -13.93
N THR A 69 7.26 8.06 -12.94
CA THR A 69 7.77 6.70 -13.10
C THR A 69 7.38 5.86 -11.90
N SER A 70 6.55 4.84 -12.12
CA SER A 70 6.33 3.80 -11.12
C SER A 70 7.53 2.85 -11.17
N ASN A 71 8.51 3.04 -10.29
CA ASN A 71 9.64 2.12 -10.10
C ASN A 71 9.26 0.98 -9.13
N ALA A 72 7.98 0.58 -9.11
CA ALA A 72 7.49 -0.51 -8.27
C ALA A 72 8.31 -1.79 -8.53
N GLY A 73 8.94 -2.32 -7.48
CA GLY A 73 9.78 -3.52 -7.54
C GLY A 73 11.23 -3.29 -8.00
N HIS A 74 11.67 -2.04 -8.09
CA HIS A 74 13.07 -1.71 -8.47
C HIS A 74 14.02 -1.85 -7.27
N TYR A 75 13.53 -1.61 -6.05
CA TYR A 75 14.33 -1.69 -4.84
C TYR A 75 13.94 -2.88 -3.97
N GLU A 76 14.88 -3.33 -3.15
CA GLU A 76 14.79 -4.56 -2.38
C GLU A 76 13.81 -4.48 -1.20
N SER A 77 13.20 -5.63 -0.89
CA SER A 77 12.44 -5.87 0.34
C SER A 77 12.85 -7.22 0.91
N ILE A 78 13.36 -7.23 2.13
CA ILE A 78 13.89 -8.43 2.78
C ILE A 78 12.90 -8.88 3.86
N LEU A 79 12.33 -10.04 3.65
CA LEU A 79 11.35 -10.68 4.53
C LEU A 79 12.04 -11.64 5.51
N GLY A 80 11.38 -11.93 6.62
CA GLY A 80 11.77 -12.99 7.55
C GLY A 80 13.05 -12.69 8.33
N VAL A 81 13.37 -11.42 8.54
CA VAL A 81 14.52 -11.04 9.37
C VAL A 81 14.18 -11.23 10.84
N ASP A 82 14.99 -12.00 11.57
CA ASP A 82 14.86 -12.13 13.02
C ASP A 82 15.46 -10.89 13.69
N PRO A 83 14.67 -10.07 14.41
CA PRO A 83 15.18 -8.87 15.06
C PRO A 83 16.17 -9.16 16.17
N SER A 84 16.22 -10.38 16.72
CA SER A 84 17.20 -10.79 17.71
C SER A 84 18.58 -11.12 17.15
N ASP A 85 18.68 -11.36 15.83
CA ASP A 85 19.93 -11.53 15.12
C ASP A 85 20.43 -10.18 14.58
N GLY A 86 21.25 -9.49 15.40
CA GLY A 86 21.77 -8.17 15.05
C GLY A 86 22.59 -8.14 13.76
N GLU A 87 23.31 -9.22 13.43
CA GLU A 87 24.04 -9.30 12.15
C GLU A 87 23.09 -9.41 10.94
N ALA A 88 22.00 -10.18 11.10
CA ALA A 88 20.97 -10.28 10.06
C ALA A 88 20.27 -8.93 9.84
N VAL A 89 19.95 -8.22 10.92
CA VAL A 89 19.35 -6.87 10.85
C VAL A 89 20.26 -5.89 10.12
N VAL A 90 21.52 -5.78 10.55
CA VAL A 90 22.52 -4.87 9.91
C VAL A 90 22.71 -5.21 8.44
N ARG A 91 22.82 -6.50 8.10
CA ARG A 91 22.96 -6.96 6.73
C ARG A 91 21.73 -6.59 5.88
N ALA A 92 20.52 -6.84 6.39
CA ALA A 92 19.29 -6.52 5.67
C ALA A 92 19.11 -5.02 5.40
N VAL A 93 19.39 -4.16 6.40
CA VAL A 93 19.33 -2.70 6.21
C VAL A 93 20.37 -2.24 5.20
N ARG A 94 21.59 -2.79 5.25
CA ARG A 94 22.66 -2.46 4.32
C ARG A 94 22.33 -2.89 2.89
N GLU A 95 21.78 -4.06 2.68
CA GLU A 95 21.36 -4.58 1.38
C GLU A 95 20.31 -3.68 0.73
N VAL A 96 19.31 -3.22 1.50
CA VAL A 96 18.32 -2.25 1.01
C VAL A 96 18.98 -0.92 0.64
N LEU A 97 19.89 -0.38 1.46
CA LEU A 97 20.61 0.85 1.14
C LEU A 97 21.53 0.70 -0.09
N ASP A 98 22.13 -0.47 -0.26
CA ASP A 98 22.97 -0.75 -1.43
C ASP A 98 22.15 -0.82 -2.71
N SER A 99 20.88 -1.23 -2.65
CA SER A 99 20.00 -1.19 -3.81
C SER A 99 19.72 0.23 -4.33
N TYR A 100 19.84 1.27 -3.49
CA TYR A 100 19.68 2.66 -3.91
C TYR A 100 20.87 3.20 -4.69
N LYS A 101 22.05 2.58 -4.55
CA LYS A 101 23.29 3.04 -5.20
C LYS A 101 23.27 2.90 -6.72
N CYS A 102 22.30 2.20 -7.29
CA CYS A 102 22.09 2.20 -8.73
C CYS A 102 21.64 3.57 -9.26
N ASP A 103 20.97 4.37 -8.42
CA ASP A 103 20.36 5.64 -8.79
C ASP A 103 20.93 6.85 -8.01
N LEU A 104 21.62 6.60 -6.89
CA LEU A 104 22.12 7.62 -5.97
C LEU A 104 23.59 7.41 -5.61
N ASP A 105 24.37 8.48 -5.68
CA ASP A 105 25.79 8.47 -5.27
C ASP A 105 25.94 8.49 -3.73
N ASP A 106 25.00 9.13 -3.02
CA ASP A 106 24.97 9.23 -1.56
C ASP A 106 23.63 8.73 -1.01
N VAL A 107 23.70 7.69 -0.19
CA VAL A 107 22.53 7.06 0.44
C VAL A 107 22.45 7.33 1.95
N SER A 108 23.32 8.17 2.49
CA SER A 108 23.38 8.47 3.93
C SER A 108 22.07 9.06 4.48
N GLY A 109 21.38 9.88 3.68
CA GLY A 109 20.10 10.49 4.01
C GLY A 109 18.88 9.65 3.62
N GLU A 110 19.07 8.54 2.93
CA GLU A 110 17.97 7.70 2.46
C GLU A 110 17.37 6.88 3.59
N GLN A 111 16.05 6.68 3.50
CA GLN A 111 15.28 5.98 4.52
C GLN A 111 15.12 4.51 4.17
N VAL A 112 15.21 3.67 5.20
CA VAL A 112 14.82 2.27 5.19
C VAL A 112 13.69 2.08 6.17
N LEU A 113 12.63 1.42 5.74
CA LEU A 113 11.45 1.14 6.55
C LEU A 113 11.56 -0.26 7.14
N ILE A 114 11.56 -0.36 8.46
CA ILE A 114 11.50 -1.61 9.21
C ILE A 114 10.07 -1.75 9.74
N GLN A 115 9.41 -2.86 9.44
CA GLN A 115 8.05 -3.13 9.92
C GLN A 115 7.93 -4.52 10.53
N ARG A 116 6.98 -4.69 11.46
CA ARG A 116 6.55 -6.01 11.89
C ARG A 116 6.04 -6.79 10.69
N GLN A 117 6.56 -7.99 10.48
CA GLN A 117 6.05 -8.88 9.44
C GLN A 117 4.73 -9.48 9.88
N ILE A 118 3.72 -9.38 9.01
CA ILE A 118 2.44 -10.06 9.23
C ILE A 118 2.54 -11.51 8.79
N THR A 119 1.80 -12.35 9.51
CA THR A 119 1.56 -13.77 9.19
C THR A 119 0.06 -13.98 8.96
N ASN A 120 -0.34 -15.14 8.47
CA ASN A 120 -1.74 -15.54 8.28
C ASN A 120 -2.50 -14.63 7.30
N ILE A 121 -1.83 -14.21 6.22
CA ILE A 121 -2.45 -13.41 5.17
C ILE A 121 -3.32 -14.31 4.30
N SER A 122 -4.60 -13.94 4.18
CA SER A 122 -5.57 -14.59 3.30
C SER A 122 -5.58 -13.98 1.90
N TYR A 123 -5.44 -12.64 1.84
CA TYR A 123 -5.42 -11.88 0.60
C TYR A 123 -4.38 -10.77 0.68
N SER A 124 -3.65 -10.54 -0.39
CA SER A 124 -2.82 -9.36 -0.54
C SER A 124 -2.97 -8.77 -1.94
N GLY A 125 -2.76 -7.47 -2.07
CA GLY A 125 -2.91 -6.85 -3.38
C GLY A 125 -2.89 -5.34 -3.35
N VAL A 126 -3.44 -4.78 -4.43
CA VAL A 126 -3.55 -3.34 -4.64
C VAL A 126 -5.00 -2.97 -4.88
N ILE A 127 -5.45 -1.90 -4.25
CA ILE A 127 -6.76 -1.30 -4.51
C ILE A 127 -6.58 0.14 -5.00
N PHE A 128 -7.22 0.43 -6.12
CA PHE A 128 -7.35 1.80 -6.65
C PHE A 128 -8.72 2.35 -6.32
N SER A 129 -8.77 3.58 -5.85
CA SER A 129 -10.04 4.23 -5.52
C SER A 129 -10.89 4.57 -6.74
N ARG A 130 -10.31 4.54 -7.94
CA ARG A 130 -10.99 4.69 -9.23
C ARG A 130 -10.40 3.78 -10.30
N GLU A 131 -11.17 3.48 -11.31
CA GLU A 131 -10.68 2.75 -12.49
C GLU A 131 -9.69 3.62 -13.28
N ILE A 132 -8.50 3.07 -13.55
CA ILE A 132 -7.33 3.83 -14.04
C ILE A 132 -7.54 4.40 -15.45
N LYS A 133 -8.15 3.61 -16.36
CA LYS A 133 -8.18 3.97 -17.81
C LYS A 133 -9.19 5.05 -18.15
N LYS A 134 -10.34 5.05 -17.49
CA LYS A 134 -11.47 5.92 -17.79
C LYS A 134 -11.96 6.72 -16.59
N ASN A 135 -11.23 6.67 -15.48
CA ASN A 135 -11.59 7.34 -14.22
C ASN A 135 -13.02 7.04 -13.73
N ARG A 136 -13.49 5.82 -13.99
CA ARG A 136 -14.85 5.41 -13.61
C ARG A 136 -14.97 5.22 -12.11
N PRO A 137 -16.19 5.38 -11.54
CA PRO A 137 -16.44 5.30 -10.10
C PRO A 137 -16.50 3.84 -9.60
N TYR A 138 -15.45 3.09 -9.83
CA TYR A 138 -15.26 1.73 -9.32
C TYR A 138 -13.97 1.65 -8.51
N TYR A 139 -14.02 1.01 -7.35
CA TYR A 139 -12.82 0.45 -6.74
C TYR A 139 -12.32 -0.69 -7.61
N THR A 140 -11.06 -0.65 -7.97
CA THR A 140 -10.42 -1.72 -8.74
C THR A 140 -9.44 -2.44 -7.82
N ILE A 141 -9.72 -3.70 -7.52
CA ILE A 141 -8.92 -4.51 -6.59
C ILE A 141 -8.23 -5.59 -7.41
N THR A 142 -6.90 -5.60 -7.41
CA THR A 142 -6.10 -6.70 -7.95
C THR A 142 -5.44 -7.41 -6.78
N TYR A 143 -5.70 -8.70 -6.61
CA TYR A 143 -5.28 -9.46 -5.43
C TYR A 143 -4.82 -10.87 -5.76
N ASP A 144 -4.04 -11.43 -4.85
CA ASP A 144 -3.65 -12.83 -4.82
C ASP A 144 -4.13 -13.47 -3.50
N ASP A 145 -4.57 -14.73 -3.57
CA ASP A 145 -4.98 -15.56 -2.44
C ASP A 145 -3.98 -16.71 -2.16
N SER A 146 -2.83 -16.73 -2.84
CA SER A 146 -1.83 -17.77 -2.74
C SER A 146 -0.46 -17.31 -2.26
N SER A 147 -0.10 -16.02 -2.42
CA SER A 147 1.17 -15.47 -1.96
C SER A 147 1.12 -13.94 -1.80
N THR A 148 1.92 -13.41 -0.88
CA THR A 148 2.03 -11.96 -0.63
C THR A 148 2.75 -11.20 -1.74
N ASP A 149 3.54 -11.88 -2.57
CA ASP A 149 4.48 -11.24 -3.50
C ASP A 149 3.99 -11.24 -4.96
N ALA A 150 2.93 -12.00 -5.28
CA ALA A 150 2.51 -12.23 -6.66
C ALA A 150 1.96 -10.96 -7.33
N VAL A 151 1.19 -10.16 -6.62
CA VAL A 151 0.55 -8.95 -7.18
C VAL A 151 1.56 -7.80 -7.32
N THR A 152 2.38 -7.57 -6.31
CA THR A 152 3.39 -6.49 -6.32
C THR A 152 4.52 -6.75 -7.30
N SER A 153 4.82 -8.04 -7.58
CA SER A 153 5.81 -8.45 -8.59
C SER A 153 5.25 -8.55 -10.02
N GLY A 154 3.98 -8.21 -10.25
CA GLY A 154 3.36 -8.19 -11.59
C GLY A 154 3.12 -9.58 -12.20
N ARG A 155 3.16 -10.66 -11.40
CA ARG A 155 3.02 -12.06 -11.89
C ARG A 155 1.59 -12.52 -12.12
N GLY A 156 0.64 -11.60 -12.11
CA GLY A 156 -0.78 -11.87 -12.26
C GLY A 156 -1.54 -11.69 -10.95
N GLY A 157 -2.84 -11.75 -11.03
CA GLY A 157 -3.75 -11.61 -9.89
C GLY A 157 -5.19 -11.65 -10.38
N LYS A 158 -6.10 -11.92 -9.46
CA LYS A 158 -7.54 -11.81 -9.71
C LYS A 158 -7.92 -10.35 -9.60
N THR A 159 -8.80 -9.87 -10.49
CA THR A 159 -9.30 -8.49 -10.43
C THR A 159 -10.79 -8.47 -10.12
N VAL A 160 -11.17 -7.63 -9.17
CA VAL A 160 -12.56 -7.37 -8.79
C VAL A 160 -12.83 -5.88 -8.96
N TYR A 161 -14.01 -5.57 -9.49
CA TYR A 161 -14.53 -4.20 -9.59
C TYR A 161 -15.71 -4.05 -8.65
N ILE A 162 -15.64 -3.07 -7.75
CA ILE A 162 -16.70 -2.79 -6.79
C ILE A 162 -17.15 -1.35 -7.01
N ILE A 163 -18.46 -1.17 -7.20
CA ILE A 163 -19.03 0.16 -7.38
C ILE A 163 -18.87 1.01 -6.11
N ARG A 164 -18.50 2.29 -6.26
CA ARG A 164 -18.12 3.13 -5.11
C ARG A 164 -19.23 3.36 -4.09
N ASN A 165 -20.50 3.42 -4.54
CA ASN A 165 -21.66 3.64 -3.68
C ASN A 165 -22.29 2.34 -3.13
N VAL A 166 -21.60 1.19 -3.23
CA VAL A 166 -22.09 -0.08 -2.69
C VAL A 166 -22.33 0.01 -1.18
N ASP A 167 -23.38 -0.66 -0.72
CA ASP A 167 -23.53 -0.91 0.70
C ASP A 167 -22.53 -2.00 1.14
N CYS A 168 -21.66 -1.67 2.09
CA CYS A 168 -20.66 -2.62 2.58
C CYS A 168 -21.29 -3.88 3.21
N ASP A 169 -22.54 -3.80 3.70
CA ASP A 169 -23.24 -4.94 4.30
C ASP A 169 -23.72 -5.96 3.25
N GLU A 170 -23.72 -5.59 1.96
CA GLU A 170 -23.99 -6.50 0.84
C GLU A 170 -22.74 -7.23 0.34
N LEU A 171 -21.54 -6.87 0.83
CA LEU A 171 -20.27 -7.46 0.41
C LEU A 171 -19.84 -8.62 1.32
N PRO A 172 -19.05 -9.58 0.79
CA PRO A 172 -18.29 -10.51 1.63
C PRO A 172 -17.43 -9.76 2.65
N ALA A 173 -17.27 -10.32 3.86
CA ALA A 173 -16.66 -9.65 5.00
C ALA A 173 -15.27 -9.04 4.71
N ASN A 174 -14.42 -9.77 3.97
CA ASN A 174 -13.10 -9.31 3.56
C ASN A 174 -13.15 -8.04 2.67
N TRP A 175 -14.04 -8.04 1.67
CA TRP A 175 -14.21 -6.88 0.79
C TRP A 175 -14.91 -5.72 1.49
N ALA A 176 -15.88 -6.01 2.37
CA ALA A 176 -16.52 -4.99 3.20
C ALA A 176 -15.49 -4.26 4.08
N ALA A 177 -14.58 -5.00 4.73
CA ALA A 177 -13.50 -4.44 5.53
C ALA A 177 -12.58 -3.55 4.68
N LEU A 178 -12.15 -4.04 3.51
CA LEU A 178 -11.28 -3.29 2.61
C LEU A 178 -11.95 -2.00 2.09
N ILE A 179 -13.22 -2.05 1.70
CA ILE A 179 -13.93 -0.87 1.20
C ILE A 179 -14.14 0.17 2.32
N ARG A 180 -14.45 -0.26 3.55
CA ARG A 180 -14.52 0.66 4.69
C ARG A 180 -13.17 1.33 4.96
N SER A 181 -12.07 0.57 4.90
CA SER A 181 -10.71 1.10 5.04
C SER A 181 -10.38 2.10 3.93
N MET A 182 -10.75 1.78 2.68
CA MET A 182 -10.48 2.67 1.55
C MET A 182 -11.25 3.99 1.66
N ARG A 183 -12.52 3.93 2.07
CA ARG A 183 -13.34 5.15 2.30
C ARG A 183 -12.75 6.03 3.39
N GLU A 184 -12.27 5.43 4.49
CA GLU A 184 -11.59 6.17 5.55
C GLU A 184 -10.35 6.90 5.03
N LEU A 185 -9.51 6.23 4.22
CA LEU A 185 -8.33 6.84 3.62
C LEU A 185 -8.69 7.97 2.65
N GLU A 186 -9.76 7.82 1.85
CA GLU A 186 -10.26 8.87 0.96
C GLU A 186 -10.81 10.08 1.74
N GLU A 187 -11.47 9.88 2.88
CA GLU A 187 -11.90 10.97 3.75
C GLU A 187 -10.72 11.75 4.35
N MET A 188 -9.62 11.06 4.63
CA MET A 188 -8.38 11.71 5.12
C MET A 188 -7.61 12.43 4.01
N HIS A 189 -7.77 12.02 2.74
CA HIS A 189 -7.05 12.53 1.57
C HIS A 189 -8.02 12.79 0.39
N PRO A 190 -8.94 13.76 0.52
CA PRO A 190 -9.99 14.01 -0.47
C PRO A 190 -9.48 14.66 -1.76
N GLU A 191 -8.24 15.14 -1.77
CA GLU A 191 -7.68 15.94 -2.87
C GLU A 191 -7.29 15.13 -4.11
N TYR A 192 -7.13 13.79 -3.99
CA TYR A 192 -6.75 12.93 -5.11
C TYR A 192 -7.23 11.47 -4.91
N PRO A 193 -7.45 10.75 -6.00
CA PRO A 193 -7.67 9.31 -5.93
C PRO A 193 -6.44 8.57 -5.42
N LEU A 194 -6.66 7.43 -4.77
CA LEU A 194 -5.65 6.67 -4.07
C LEU A 194 -5.29 5.36 -4.77
N ASP A 195 -4.02 5.00 -4.66
CA ASP A 195 -3.41 3.70 -4.94
C ASP A 195 -2.89 3.16 -3.59
N VAL A 196 -3.42 2.01 -3.15
CA VAL A 196 -3.15 1.46 -1.82
C VAL A 196 -2.77 0.00 -1.92
N GLU A 197 -1.59 -0.37 -1.37
CA GLU A 197 -1.19 -1.75 -1.17
C GLU A 197 -1.71 -2.25 0.19
N PHE A 198 -2.32 -3.41 0.18
CA PHE A 198 -2.97 -3.97 1.37
C PHE A 198 -2.72 -5.47 1.55
N ALA A 199 -2.93 -5.94 2.78
CA ALA A 199 -3.22 -7.34 3.07
C ALA A 199 -4.46 -7.46 3.94
N ILE A 200 -5.12 -8.61 3.85
CA ILE A 200 -6.25 -9.01 4.69
C ILE A 200 -5.89 -10.35 5.33
N ASP A 201 -5.96 -10.42 6.65
CA ASP A 201 -5.73 -11.65 7.40
C ASP A 201 -6.99 -12.54 7.51
N GLU A 202 -6.85 -13.69 8.17
CA GLU A 202 -7.94 -14.65 8.38
C GLU A 202 -9.12 -14.07 9.18
N ASP A 203 -8.87 -13.04 9.99
CA ASP A 203 -9.89 -12.33 10.79
C ASP A 203 -10.52 -11.15 10.04
N ASN A 204 -10.23 -10.99 8.75
CA ASN A 204 -10.62 -9.87 7.90
C ASN A 204 -10.06 -8.50 8.36
N THR A 205 -8.96 -8.49 9.11
CA THR A 205 -8.26 -7.26 9.45
C THR A 205 -7.45 -6.79 8.26
N VAL A 206 -7.65 -5.54 7.86
CA VAL A 206 -6.92 -4.92 6.76
C VAL A 206 -5.66 -4.25 7.29
N THR A 207 -4.52 -4.57 6.68
CA THR A 207 -3.25 -3.88 6.92
C THR A 207 -2.82 -3.12 5.68
N ILE A 208 -2.43 -1.86 5.86
CA ILE A 208 -1.96 -0.99 4.78
C ILE A 208 -0.43 -1.08 4.71
N PHE A 209 0.11 -1.40 3.53
CA PHE A 209 1.54 -1.48 3.26
C PHE A 209 2.11 -0.27 2.53
N GLN A 210 1.27 0.40 1.75
CA GLN A 210 1.61 1.61 1.03
C GLN A 210 0.34 2.38 0.66
N MET A 211 0.42 3.69 0.64
CA MET A 211 -0.62 4.56 0.10
C MET A 211 0.05 5.70 -0.67
N ARG A 212 -0.46 5.97 -1.87
CA ARG A 212 0.02 7.08 -2.71
C ARG A 212 -1.10 7.63 -3.59
N PRO A 213 -0.95 8.86 -4.12
CA PRO A 213 -1.83 9.37 -5.15
C PRO A 213 -1.82 8.46 -6.39
N LEU A 214 -2.98 8.22 -6.98
CA LEU A 214 -3.11 7.44 -8.21
C LEU A 214 -2.50 8.22 -9.39
N ALA A 215 -1.40 7.73 -9.94
CA ALA A 215 -0.62 8.43 -10.97
C ALA A 215 -1.42 8.84 -12.23
N ALA A 216 -2.43 8.07 -12.61
CA ALA A 216 -3.31 8.40 -13.74
C ALA A 216 -4.12 9.69 -13.54
N SER A 217 -4.37 10.09 -12.29
CA SER A 217 -5.14 11.31 -11.97
C SER A 217 -4.32 12.58 -12.07
N ILE A 218 -2.99 12.48 -11.93
CA ILE A 218 -2.07 13.62 -12.03
C ILE A 218 -1.98 14.13 -13.48
N ASN A 219 -2.24 13.28 -14.45
CA ASN A 219 -2.19 13.62 -15.89
C ASN A 219 -3.48 14.23 -16.45
N GLY A 220 -4.40 14.71 -15.60
CA GLY A 220 -5.49 15.60 -16.02
C GLY A 220 -6.65 14.91 -16.76
N VAL A 221 -6.83 13.60 -16.62
CA VAL A 221 -8.08 12.95 -17.05
C VAL A 221 -9.11 13.12 -15.94
N HIS A 222 -9.52 14.37 -15.71
CA HIS A 222 -10.79 14.63 -15.05
C HIS A 222 -11.90 14.20 -16.02
N SER A 223 -12.60 13.11 -15.72
CA SER A 223 -13.90 12.94 -16.33
C SER A 223 -14.83 13.94 -15.63
N ASP A 224 -15.35 14.92 -16.38
CA ASP A 224 -16.42 15.81 -15.91
C ASP A 224 -17.76 15.04 -15.71
N VAL A 225 -17.71 13.71 -15.71
CA VAL A 225 -18.89 12.85 -15.55
C VAL A 225 -19.16 12.72 -14.07
N ASP A 226 -20.27 13.26 -13.64
CA ASP A 226 -20.80 13.10 -12.28
C ASP A 226 -20.98 11.61 -11.96
N ASP A 227 -20.35 11.16 -10.87
CA ASP A 227 -20.45 9.77 -10.40
C ASP A 227 -21.92 9.34 -10.27
N GLU A 228 -22.81 10.25 -9.85
CA GLU A 228 -24.25 10.02 -9.73
C GLU A 228 -24.93 9.74 -11.07
N GLU A 229 -24.50 10.43 -12.13
CA GLU A 229 -24.99 10.21 -13.50
C GLU A 229 -24.56 8.83 -14.03
N VAL A 230 -23.31 8.42 -13.76
CA VAL A 230 -22.81 7.09 -14.13
C VAL A 230 -23.59 6.00 -13.41
N PHE A 231 -23.84 6.14 -12.11
CA PHE A 231 -24.62 5.18 -11.33
C PHE A 231 -26.06 5.08 -11.84
N ARG A 232 -26.69 6.21 -12.11
CA ARG A 232 -28.06 6.25 -12.66
C ARG A 232 -28.13 5.55 -14.02
N THR A 233 -27.14 5.74 -14.87
CA THR A 233 -27.05 5.10 -16.19
C THR A 233 -26.84 3.59 -16.06
N CYS A 234 -25.93 3.15 -15.17
CA CYS A 234 -25.72 1.73 -14.90
C CYS A 234 -26.98 1.03 -14.37
N LEU A 235 -27.71 1.65 -13.46
CA LEU A 235 -28.97 1.10 -12.94
C LEU A 235 -30.05 0.94 -14.02
N LEU A 236 -30.11 1.85 -15.01
CA LEU A 236 -31.04 1.75 -16.12
C LEU A 236 -30.76 0.55 -17.04
N TYR A 237 -29.48 0.19 -17.20
CA TYR A 237 -29.07 -0.95 -18.04
C TYR A 237 -29.09 -2.29 -17.32
N THR A 238 -29.04 -2.33 -16.00
CA THR A 238 -29.07 -3.57 -15.20
C THR A 238 -30.49 -3.95 -14.75
N SER A 239 -31.47 -3.05 -14.87
CA SER A 239 -32.88 -3.39 -14.63
C SER A 239 -33.39 -4.28 -15.75
N PRO A 240 -34.04 -5.43 -15.44
CA PRO A 240 -34.62 -6.29 -16.46
C PRO A 240 -35.62 -5.48 -17.31
N SER A 241 -35.45 -5.57 -18.62
CA SER A 241 -36.40 -4.94 -19.54
C SER A 241 -37.80 -5.50 -19.29
N PRO A 242 -38.87 -4.67 -19.27
CA PRO A 242 -40.24 -5.17 -19.21
C PRO A 242 -40.60 -6.14 -20.34
N ARG A 243 -39.72 -6.30 -21.33
CA ARG A 243 -39.89 -7.18 -22.51
C ARG A 243 -39.13 -8.50 -22.40
N ASP A 244 -38.36 -8.73 -21.33
CA ASP A 244 -37.71 -10.02 -21.12
C ASP A 244 -38.77 -11.04 -20.71
N PRO A 245 -39.00 -12.11 -21.49
CA PRO A 245 -39.98 -13.13 -21.13
C PRO A 245 -39.53 -13.85 -19.86
N LYS A 246 -40.47 -14.11 -18.95
CA LYS A 246 -40.26 -14.90 -17.74
C LYS A 246 -39.95 -16.34 -18.04
#